data_90ac3633d2a3cf294ca81e524399f832
#
_entry.id   90ac3633d2a3cf294ca81e524399f832
#
_cell.length_a   1.000
_cell.length_b   1.000
_cell.length_c   1.000
_cell.angle_alpha   90.00
_cell.angle_beta   90.00
_cell.angle_gamma   90.00
#
_symmetry.space_group_name_H-M   'P 1'
#
loop_
_entity.id
_entity.type
_entity.pdbx_description
1 polymer ?
#
loop_
_entity_poly.entity_id
_entity_poly.type
_entity_poly.pdbx_seq_one_letter_code
_entity_poly.pdbx_strand_id
1 'polypeptide(L)'
;LGGPIVAHILSSHYESYNLHIAELTNENGQVVWKASYVTIMIFMWLTLLSVNLYFNGLRYDIWNGVTVIAFCAVLYNISLLFMSRYSVSTWYISRTIEVVSKLTVMVIFMCHIFSALRVTKNIAHRDPLTNIFNRNYFFNELTVQSASAKKTPYCVMIMDIDHFKKVNDTWGHPVGDQVIKTVVNIIGKSIRPDDLLARVGGEEFGVLLTDIDTERAKALAERIRENVERLTGDNPEYAIPQKVTISIGAVVTQENALNPNEIYRLADNALYEAKETGRNKVVVRDVVNFCESP
;
A
#
# COMPACT_ATOMS: atom_id res chain seq x y z
N LEU A 1 25.79 1.93 -20.01
CA LEU A 1 27.17 1.43 -20.01
C LEU A 1 28.13 2.25 -20.92
N GLY A 2 27.65 3.00 -21.95
CA GLY A 2 28.51 3.78 -22.85
C GLY A 2 29.03 5.12 -22.28
N GLY A 3 28.31 5.76 -21.37
CA GLY A 3 28.65 7.10 -20.86
C GLY A 3 30.03 7.21 -20.20
N PRO A 4 30.42 6.32 -19.27
CA PRO A 4 31.74 6.33 -18.65
C PRO A 4 32.88 6.08 -19.64
N ILE A 5 32.66 5.23 -20.63
CA ILE A 5 33.65 4.92 -21.68
C ILE A 5 33.87 6.15 -22.57
N VAL A 6 32.80 6.80 -23.00
CA VAL A 6 32.85 8.05 -23.77
C VAL A 6 33.55 9.16 -22.97
N ALA A 7 33.17 9.33 -21.69
CA ALA A 7 33.81 10.30 -20.83
C ALA A 7 35.31 10.02 -20.64
N HIS A 8 35.71 8.75 -20.52
CA HIS A 8 37.10 8.34 -20.40
C HIS A 8 37.90 8.63 -21.70
N ILE A 9 37.31 8.33 -22.86
CA ILE A 9 37.93 8.63 -24.17
C ILE A 9 38.12 10.16 -24.35
N LEU A 10 37.07 10.93 -24.03
CA LEU A 10 37.09 12.41 -24.17
C LEU A 10 37.98 13.11 -23.18
N SER A 11 38.33 12.48 -22.04
CA SER A 11 39.25 12.96 -21.04
C SER A 11 40.64 12.29 -21.10
N SER A 12 40.86 11.42 -22.08
CA SER A 12 42.09 10.64 -22.20
C SER A 12 43.31 11.48 -22.54
N HIS A 13 44.50 10.98 -22.19
CA HIS A 13 45.81 11.60 -22.47
C HIS A 13 46.14 11.70 -23.96
N TYR A 14 45.30 11.18 -24.86
CA TYR A 14 45.47 11.34 -26.30
C TYR A 14 45.03 12.75 -26.71
N GLU A 15 45.96 13.61 -27.04
CA GLU A 15 45.74 15.01 -27.43
C GLU A 15 44.70 15.16 -28.56
N SER A 16 44.56 14.18 -29.48
CA SER A 16 43.61 14.19 -30.58
C SER A 16 42.17 14.02 -30.16
N TYR A 17 41.89 13.51 -28.98
CA TYR A 17 40.53 13.26 -28.44
C TYR A 17 40.17 14.08 -27.21
N ASN A 18 41.16 14.83 -26.67
CA ASN A 18 40.93 15.68 -25.51
C ASN A 18 40.19 16.96 -25.91
N LEU A 19 38.99 17.15 -25.40
CA LEU A 19 38.13 18.29 -25.72
C LEU A 19 38.63 19.63 -25.12
N HIS A 20 39.74 19.66 -24.36
CA HIS A 20 40.24 20.86 -23.72
C HIS A 20 39.13 21.78 -23.18
N ILE A 21 38.22 21.20 -22.36
CA ILE A 21 37.02 21.87 -21.84
C ILE A 21 37.36 23.07 -20.96
N ALA A 22 38.53 23.05 -20.35
CA ALA A 22 39.04 24.10 -19.49
C ALA A 22 40.46 24.48 -19.88
N GLU A 23 40.76 25.76 -19.85
CA GLU A 23 42.11 26.30 -20.10
C GLU A 23 42.67 26.92 -18.83
N LEU A 24 43.97 26.70 -18.58
CA LEU A 24 44.72 27.40 -17.54
C LEU A 24 45.12 28.80 -18.05
N THR A 25 44.67 29.85 -17.41
CA THR A 25 45.07 31.20 -17.74
C THR A 25 46.44 31.45 -17.15
N ASN A 26 47.43 31.75 -17.98
CA ASN A 26 48.88 31.75 -17.68
C ASN A 26 49.36 32.71 -16.59
N GLU A 27 48.55 33.67 -16.13
CA GLU A 27 49.07 34.69 -15.19
C GLU A 27 48.76 34.42 -13.71
N ASN A 28 47.77 33.60 -13.37
CA ASN A 28 47.39 33.35 -11.98
C ASN A 28 46.98 31.90 -11.65
N GLY A 29 47.21 30.94 -12.53
CA GLY A 29 46.82 29.52 -12.30
C GLY A 29 45.31 29.28 -12.21
N GLN A 30 44.50 30.18 -12.75
CA GLN A 30 43.02 30.07 -12.73
C GLN A 30 42.52 29.19 -13.89
N VAL A 31 41.67 28.27 -13.58
CA VAL A 31 40.98 27.41 -14.58
C VAL A 31 39.78 28.15 -15.13
N VAL A 32 39.74 28.38 -16.42
CA VAL A 32 38.62 29.04 -17.12
C VAL A 32 37.94 28.03 -18.06
N TRP A 33 36.63 27.89 -17.95
CA TRP A 33 35.87 27.05 -18.85
C TRP A 33 35.70 27.72 -20.21
N LYS A 34 35.87 26.97 -21.31
CA LYS A 34 35.58 27.51 -22.64
C LYS A 34 34.11 27.86 -22.78
N ALA A 35 33.79 29.10 -23.11
CA ALA A 35 32.44 29.61 -23.24
C ALA A 35 31.59 28.78 -24.22
N SER A 36 32.20 28.26 -25.29
CA SER A 36 31.56 27.43 -26.30
C SER A 36 30.92 26.14 -25.70
N TYR A 37 31.61 25.44 -24.80
CA TYR A 37 31.09 24.23 -24.15
C TYR A 37 29.99 24.56 -23.19
N VAL A 38 30.13 25.63 -22.42
CA VAL A 38 29.07 26.07 -21.49
C VAL A 38 27.80 26.46 -22.25
N THR A 39 27.97 27.14 -23.39
CA THR A 39 26.82 27.49 -24.26
C THR A 39 26.12 26.25 -24.84
N ILE A 40 26.88 25.24 -25.28
CA ILE A 40 26.32 23.96 -25.74
C ILE A 40 25.54 23.28 -24.60
N MET A 41 26.09 23.24 -23.39
CA MET A 41 25.41 22.64 -22.22
C MET A 41 24.11 23.38 -21.89
N ILE A 42 24.08 24.69 -21.92
CA ILE A 42 22.84 25.48 -21.72
C ILE A 42 21.80 25.11 -22.79
N PHE A 43 22.22 25.05 -24.04
CA PHE A 43 21.30 24.68 -25.12
C PHE A 43 20.71 23.26 -24.95
N MET A 44 21.53 22.28 -24.55
CA MET A 44 21.06 20.92 -24.25
C MET A 44 20.05 20.90 -23.11
N TRP A 45 20.30 21.62 -22.02
CA TRP A 45 19.37 21.68 -20.90
C TRP A 45 18.08 22.44 -21.22
N LEU A 46 18.15 23.51 -22.01
CA LEU A 46 16.97 24.23 -22.50
C LEU A 46 16.11 23.35 -23.43
N THR A 47 16.76 22.57 -24.28
CA THR A 47 16.05 21.62 -25.16
C THR A 47 15.33 20.55 -24.33
N LEU A 48 16.02 19.96 -23.35
CA LEU A 48 15.40 18.98 -22.43
C LEU A 48 14.22 19.58 -21.67
N LEU A 49 14.38 20.79 -21.14
CA LEU A 49 13.33 21.52 -20.43
C LEU A 49 12.11 21.76 -21.33
N SER A 50 12.34 22.24 -22.56
CA SER A 50 11.28 22.54 -23.53
C SER A 50 10.53 21.28 -23.95
N VAL A 51 11.24 20.19 -24.25
CA VAL A 51 10.65 18.89 -24.59
C VAL A 51 9.82 18.35 -23.43
N ASN A 52 10.35 18.42 -22.22
CA ASN A 52 9.63 17.94 -21.03
C ASN A 52 8.35 18.75 -20.77
N LEU A 53 8.41 20.08 -20.87
CA LEU A 53 7.23 20.94 -20.71
C LEU A 53 6.20 20.73 -21.82
N TYR A 54 6.62 20.47 -23.04
CA TYR A 54 5.74 20.22 -24.17
C TYR A 54 4.94 18.91 -24.00
N PHE A 55 5.61 17.82 -23.62
CA PHE A 55 4.95 16.51 -23.51
C PHE A 55 4.22 16.29 -22.19
N ASN A 56 4.72 16.81 -21.07
CA ASN A 56 4.22 16.50 -19.74
C ASN A 56 3.50 17.68 -19.05
N GLY A 57 3.73 18.91 -19.51
CA GLY A 57 3.19 20.10 -18.88
C GLY A 57 3.66 20.26 -17.43
N LEU A 58 2.88 20.98 -16.62
CA LEU A 58 3.12 21.16 -15.17
C LEU A 58 2.26 20.18 -14.35
N ARG A 59 2.05 18.97 -14.81
CA ARG A 59 1.31 17.96 -14.03
C ARG A 59 2.18 17.48 -12.87
N TYR A 60 1.54 17.24 -11.72
CA TYR A 60 2.18 16.67 -10.52
C TYR A 60 2.58 15.21 -10.78
N ASP A 61 3.73 15.02 -11.40
CA ASP A 61 4.25 13.70 -11.72
C ASP A 61 5.78 13.66 -11.56
N ILE A 62 6.40 12.49 -11.69
CA ILE A 62 7.86 12.26 -11.66
C ILE A 62 8.60 13.24 -12.58
N TRP A 63 7.98 13.65 -13.69
CA TRP A 63 8.50 14.60 -14.65
C TRP A 63 8.74 16.01 -14.11
N ASN A 64 8.07 16.41 -13.02
CA ASN A 64 8.37 17.69 -12.34
C ASN A 64 9.77 17.71 -11.72
N GLY A 65 10.27 16.55 -11.26
CA GLY A 65 11.65 16.41 -10.80
C GLY A 65 12.64 16.70 -11.94
N VAL A 66 12.39 16.16 -13.13
CA VAL A 66 13.23 16.41 -14.32
C VAL A 66 13.18 17.89 -14.72
N THR A 67 12.01 18.52 -14.65
CA THR A 67 11.85 19.98 -14.92
C THR A 67 12.68 20.82 -13.97
N VAL A 68 12.65 20.52 -12.66
CA VAL A 68 13.44 21.24 -11.64
C VAL A 68 14.94 21.05 -11.87
N ILE A 69 15.38 19.81 -12.16
CA ILE A 69 16.81 19.56 -12.47
C ILE A 69 17.25 20.36 -13.68
N ALA A 70 16.48 20.30 -14.78
CA ALA A 70 16.82 21.00 -16.02
C ALA A 70 16.88 22.52 -15.81
N PHE A 71 15.91 23.08 -15.06
CA PHE A 71 15.89 24.50 -14.74
C PHE A 71 17.10 24.91 -13.89
N CYS A 72 17.40 24.17 -12.82
CA CYS A 72 18.57 24.44 -11.97
C CYS A 72 19.90 24.29 -12.75
N ALA A 73 19.97 23.31 -13.68
CA ALA A 73 21.14 23.13 -14.52
C ALA A 73 21.34 24.29 -15.49
N VAL A 74 20.26 24.84 -16.07
CA VAL A 74 20.32 26.05 -16.91
C VAL A 74 20.84 27.23 -16.08
N LEU A 75 20.27 27.50 -14.89
CA LEU A 75 20.74 28.59 -14.02
C LEU A 75 22.20 28.43 -13.63
N TYR A 76 22.61 27.22 -13.28
CA TYR A 76 24.00 26.92 -12.96
C TYR A 76 24.94 27.22 -14.12
N ASN A 77 24.64 26.76 -15.34
CA ASN A 77 25.46 26.98 -16.49
C ASN A 77 25.47 28.45 -16.93
N ILE A 78 24.37 29.19 -16.78
CA ILE A 78 24.32 30.63 -17.00
C ILE A 78 25.24 31.35 -16.01
N SER A 79 25.25 30.95 -14.73
CA SER A 79 26.15 31.54 -13.76
C SER A 79 27.63 31.33 -14.10
N LEU A 80 27.99 30.21 -14.73
CA LEU A 80 29.33 29.95 -15.23
C LEU A 80 29.75 30.88 -16.37
N LEU A 81 28.82 31.30 -17.24
CA LEU A 81 29.11 32.25 -18.34
C LEU A 81 29.37 33.67 -17.83
N PHE A 82 28.58 34.15 -16.86
CA PHE A 82 28.70 35.48 -16.31
C PHE A 82 29.92 35.65 -15.39
N MET A 83 30.46 34.55 -14.89
CA MET A 83 31.59 34.56 -13.94
C MET A 83 32.90 34.26 -14.67
N SER A 84 33.33 35.14 -15.54
CA SER A 84 34.55 35.00 -16.36
C SER A 84 35.87 35.05 -15.57
N ARG A 85 35.84 35.35 -14.27
CA ARG A 85 37.00 35.33 -13.35
C ARG A 85 36.61 34.67 -12.03
N TYR A 86 36.97 33.40 -11.87
CA TYR A 86 36.68 32.66 -10.66
C TYR A 86 37.37 33.22 -9.44
N SER A 87 36.61 33.84 -8.53
CA SER A 87 36.99 33.88 -7.13
C SER A 87 36.63 32.55 -6.46
N VAL A 88 37.36 32.15 -5.43
CA VAL A 88 37.06 30.92 -4.65
C VAL A 88 35.60 30.92 -4.14
N SER A 89 35.08 32.09 -3.76
CA SER A 89 33.70 32.29 -3.31
C SER A 89 32.67 31.88 -4.35
N THR A 90 32.87 32.23 -5.60
CA THR A 90 32.00 31.93 -6.73
C THR A 90 31.91 30.43 -6.98
N TRP A 91 33.02 29.72 -6.89
CA TRP A 91 33.08 28.28 -7.01
C TRP A 91 32.22 27.59 -5.93
N TYR A 92 32.34 28.02 -4.66
CA TYR A 92 31.54 27.48 -3.57
C TYR A 92 30.05 27.74 -3.76
N ILE A 93 29.63 28.93 -4.19
CA ILE A 93 28.22 29.28 -4.45
C ILE A 93 27.66 28.38 -5.53
N SER A 94 28.35 28.21 -6.65
CA SER A 94 27.91 27.35 -7.75
C SER A 94 27.74 25.89 -7.31
N ARG A 95 28.70 25.35 -6.55
CA ARG A 95 28.61 23.97 -6.01
C ARG A 95 27.51 23.81 -4.99
N THR A 96 27.27 24.81 -4.16
CA THR A 96 26.17 24.78 -3.19
C THR A 96 24.80 24.71 -3.92
N ILE A 97 24.60 25.53 -4.95
CA ILE A 97 23.38 25.50 -5.77
C ILE A 97 23.20 24.12 -6.42
N GLU A 98 24.26 23.54 -6.99
CA GLU A 98 24.23 22.21 -7.59
C GLU A 98 23.85 21.12 -6.57
N VAL A 99 24.46 21.12 -5.39
CA VAL A 99 24.18 20.15 -4.32
C VAL A 99 22.74 20.31 -3.82
N VAL A 100 22.30 21.53 -3.54
CA VAL A 100 20.92 21.80 -3.06
C VAL A 100 19.89 21.35 -4.09
N SER A 101 20.11 21.61 -5.38
CA SER A 101 19.18 21.15 -6.44
C SER A 101 19.08 19.63 -6.50
N LYS A 102 20.20 18.91 -6.41
CA LYS A 102 20.23 17.45 -6.39
C LYS A 102 19.53 16.87 -5.16
N LEU A 103 19.76 17.46 -3.98
CA LEU A 103 19.09 17.05 -2.74
C LEU A 103 17.58 17.29 -2.82
N THR A 104 17.15 18.44 -3.36
CA THR A 104 15.72 18.74 -3.54
C THR A 104 15.04 17.69 -4.42
N VAL A 105 15.66 17.34 -5.54
CA VAL A 105 15.12 16.31 -6.44
C VAL A 105 15.09 14.94 -5.77
N MET A 106 16.13 14.58 -5.03
CA MET A 106 16.17 13.33 -4.27
C MET A 106 15.01 13.25 -3.28
N VAL A 107 14.72 14.35 -2.56
CA VAL A 107 13.58 14.41 -1.62
C VAL A 107 12.24 14.27 -2.35
N ILE A 108 12.05 15.00 -3.46
CA ILE A 108 10.82 14.90 -4.28
C ILE A 108 10.61 13.46 -4.76
N PHE A 109 11.66 12.82 -5.28
CA PHE A 109 11.60 11.44 -5.76
C PHE A 109 11.30 10.45 -4.63
N MET A 110 11.92 10.63 -3.47
CA MET A 110 11.65 9.83 -2.28
C MET A 110 10.19 9.95 -1.84
N CYS A 111 9.65 11.17 -1.76
CA CYS A 111 8.24 11.41 -1.43
C CYS A 111 7.29 10.73 -2.43
N HIS A 112 7.64 10.75 -3.72
CA HIS A 112 6.84 10.09 -4.77
C HIS A 112 6.84 8.58 -4.63
N ILE A 113 8.02 7.97 -4.38
CA ILE A 113 8.15 6.52 -4.14
C ILE A 113 7.33 6.13 -2.90
N PHE A 114 7.45 6.85 -1.78
CA PHE A 114 6.68 6.57 -0.57
C PHE A 114 5.17 6.69 -0.80
N SER A 115 4.73 7.69 -1.57
CA SER A 115 3.32 7.84 -1.94
C SER A 115 2.82 6.66 -2.78
N ALA A 116 3.57 6.26 -3.80
CA ALA A 116 3.25 5.11 -4.64
C ALA A 116 3.21 3.80 -3.83
N LEU A 117 4.17 3.59 -2.93
CA LEU A 117 4.20 2.42 -2.06
C LEU A 117 3.01 2.39 -1.07
N ARG A 118 2.57 3.54 -0.54
CA ARG A 118 1.37 3.61 0.31
C ARG A 118 0.12 3.22 -0.45
N VAL A 119 -0.05 3.73 -1.67
CA VAL A 119 -1.19 3.37 -2.54
C VAL A 119 -1.17 1.87 -2.83
N THR A 120 -0.03 1.31 -3.21
CA THR A 120 0.13 -0.12 -3.49
C THR A 120 -0.17 -0.98 -2.26
N LYS A 121 0.30 -0.58 -1.06
CA LYS A 121 -0.02 -1.29 0.19
C LYS A 121 -1.52 -1.28 0.49
N ASN A 122 -2.21 -0.14 0.34
CA ASN A 122 -3.65 -0.05 0.59
C ASN A 122 -4.45 -0.94 -0.38
N ILE A 123 -4.07 -0.99 -1.65
CA ILE A 123 -4.66 -1.90 -2.65
C ILE A 123 -4.37 -3.36 -2.28
N ALA A 124 -3.14 -3.66 -1.79
CA ALA A 124 -2.75 -4.99 -1.37
C ALA A 124 -3.45 -5.49 -0.09
N HIS A 125 -4.09 -4.61 0.71
CA HIS A 125 -4.74 -4.97 1.98
C HIS A 125 -6.26 -5.06 1.91
N ARG A 126 -6.87 -4.58 0.82
CA ARG A 126 -8.33 -4.53 0.69
C ARG A 126 -8.84 -5.49 -0.38
N ASP A 127 -10.06 -6.00 -0.18
CA ASP A 127 -10.79 -6.76 -1.18
C ASP A 127 -11.43 -5.80 -2.21
N PRO A 128 -11.24 -6.00 -3.52
CA PRO A 128 -11.70 -5.05 -4.54
C PRO A 128 -13.24 -5.00 -4.68
N LEU A 129 -13.97 -6.06 -4.32
CA LEU A 129 -15.42 -6.10 -4.42
C LEU A 129 -16.11 -5.38 -3.25
N THR A 130 -15.59 -5.58 -2.03
CA THR A 130 -16.24 -5.19 -0.78
C THR A 130 -15.58 -4.02 -0.06
N ASN A 131 -14.34 -3.70 -0.44
CA ASN A 131 -13.50 -2.67 0.19
C ASN A 131 -13.19 -2.90 1.70
N ILE A 132 -13.57 -4.06 2.27
CA ILE A 132 -13.09 -4.50 3.58
C ILE A 132 -11.67 -5.06 3.46
N PHE A 133 -11.03 -5.41 4.56
CA PHE A 133 -9.71 -6.03 4.51
C PHE A 133 -9.74 -7.37 3.77
N ASN A 134 -8.62 -7.76 3.18
CA ASN A 134 -8.48 -9.06 2.51
C ASN A 134 -7.87 -10.11 3.43
N ARG A 135 -7.79 -11.35 2.93
CA ARG A 135 -7.20 -12.50 3.61
C ARG A 135 -5.79 -12.22 4.14
N ASN A 136 -4.92 -11.61 3.32
CA ASN A 136 -3.53 -11.37 3.70
C ASN A 136 -3.43 -10.42 4.90
N TYR A 137 -4.23 -9.36 4.90
CA TYR A 137 -4.27 -8.43 6.02
C TYR A 137 -4.81 -9.09 7.30
N PHE A 138 -5.87 -9.90 7.18
CA PHE A 138 -6.44 -10.65 8.29
C PHE A 138 -5.40 -11.53 8.99
N PHE A 139 -4.64 -12.34 8.24
CA PHE A 139 -3.62 -13.21 8.80
C PHE A 139 -2.44 -12.45 9.40
N ASN A 140 -2.07 -11.31 8.81
CA ASN A 140 -1.03 -10.45 9.38
C ASN A 140 -1.45 -9.89 10.75
N GLU A 141 -2.67 -9.35 10.86
CA GLU A 141 -3.19 -8.83 12.12
C GLU A 141 -3.40 -9.92 13.18
N LEU A 142 -3.88 -11.09 12.76
CA LEU A 142 -3.98 -12.25 13.64
C LEU A 142 -2.60 -12.67 14.17
N THR A 143 -1.56 -12.61 13.34
CA THR A 143 -0.18 -12.89 13.76
C THR A 143 0.32 -11.85 14.76
N VAL A 144 0.05 -10.57 14.54
CA VAL A 144 0.41 -9.49 15.47
C VAL A 144 -0.32 -9.66 16.79
N GLN A 145 -1.61 -9.98 16.76
CA GLN A 145 -2.42 -10.16 17.96
C GLN A 145 -1.96 -11.39 18.79
N SER A 146 -1.69 -12.52 18.13
CA SER A 146 -1.21 -13.73 18.80
C SER A 146 0.20 -13.59 19.39
N ALA A 147 1.03 -12.70 18.83
CA ALA A 147 2.37 -12.40 19.34
C ALA A 147 2.38 -11.27 20.39
N SER A 148 1.24 -10.61 20.63
CA SER A 148 1.15 -9.47 21.55
C SER A 148 1.45 -9.88 22.99
N ALA A 149 2.33 -9.14 23.65
CA ALA A 149 2.61 -9.32 25.08
C ALA A 149 1.43 -8.96 26.01
N LYS A 150 0.41 -8.28 25.48
CA LYS A 150 -0.83 -7.98 26.22
C LYS A 150 -1.70 -9.24 26.24
N LYS A 151 -1.86 -9.84 27.41
CA LYS A 151 -2.76 -10.99 27.65
C LYS A 151 -4.24 -10.55 27.67
N THR A 152 -4.69 -9.79 26.69
CA THR A 152 -6.10 -9.44 26.55
C THR A 152 -6.81 -10.52 25.74
N PRO A 153 -8.00 -11.00 26.18
CA PRO A 153 -8.73 -11.98 25.42
C PRO A 153 -9.13 -11.42 24.05
N TYR A 154 -9.07 -12.26 23.03
CA TYR A 154 -9.51 -11.91 21.68
C TYR A 154 -10.29 -13.05 21.06
N CYS A 155 -11.12 -12.72 20.07
CA CYS A 155 -11.96 -13.68 19.37
C CYS A 155 -11.67 -13.64 17.87
N VAL A 156 -11.54 -14.81 17.28
CA VAL A 156 -11.53 -15.01 15.81
C VAL A 156 -12.85 -15.65 15.42
N MET A 157 -13.58 -15.01 14.49
CA MET A 157 -14.79 -15.55 13.90
C MET A 157 -14.56 -15.78 12.42
N ILE A 158 -14.93 -16.96 11.93
CA ILE A 158 -15.01 -17.28 10.51
C ILE A 158 -16.47 -17.51 10.16
N MET A 159 -16.93 -16.87 9.09
CA MET A 159 -18.33 -16.85 8.66
C MET A 159 -18.43 -17.19 7.20
N ASP A 160 -19.54 -17.81 6.82
CA ASP A 160 -19.80 -18.19 5.44
C ASP A 160 -21.29 -18.01 5.11
N ILE A 161 -21.60 -17.53 3.91
CA ILE A 161 -22.98 -17.38 3.44
C ILE A 161 -23.54 -18.73 3.07
N ASP A 162 -24.58 -19.14 3.78
CA ASP A 162 -25.22 -20.42 3.56
C ASP A 162 -25.84 -20.53 2.16
N HIS A 163 -25.54 -21.62 1.46
CA HIS A 163 -26.07 -21.92 0.13
C HIS A 163 -25.76 -20.85 -0.93
N PHE A 164 -24.65 -20.10 -0.81
CA PHE A 164 -24.29 -19.01 -1.72
C PHE A 164 -24.19 -19.46 -3.19
N LYS A 165 -23.70 -20.67 -3.44
CA LYS A 165 -23.69 -21.26 -4.79
C LYS A 165 -25.08 -21.26 -5.41
N LYS A 166 -26.14 -21.62 -4.63
CA LYS A 166 -27.52 -21.60 -5.11
C LYS A 166 -28.00 -20.20 -5.51
N VAL A 167 -27.56 -19.18 -4.79
CA VAL A 167 -27.80 -17.75 -5.16
C VAL A 167 -27.23 -17.46 -6.55
N ASN A 168 -25.96 -17.80 -6.76
CA ASN A 168 -25.28 -17.59 -8.03
C ASN A 168 -25.94 -18.40 -9.18
N ASP A 169 -26.27 -19.65 -8.92
CA ASP A 169 -26.90 -20.54 -9.92
C ASP A 169 -28.30 -20.06 -10.32
N THR A 170 -29.04 -19.41 -9.40
CA THR A 170 -30.40 -18.93 -9.62
C THR A 170 -30.46 -17.53 -10.23
N TRP A 171 -29.61 -16.60 -9.74
CA TRP A 171 -29.69 -15.16 -10.02
C TRP A 171 -28.48 -14.60 -10.75
N GLY A 172 -27.43 -15.41 -10.95
CA GLY A 172 -26.19 -15.02 -11.58
C GLY A 172 -25.21 -14.31 -10.63
N HIS A 173 -23.94 -14.25 -11.05
CA HIS A 173 -22.87 -13.64 -10.27
C HIS A 173 -23.09 -12.17 -9.87
N PRO A 174 -23.69 -11.29 -10.70
CA PRO A 174 -23.94 -9.91 -10.28
C PRO A 174 -24.82 -9.78 -9.03
N VAL A 175 -25.84 -10.68 -8.90
CA VAL A 175 -26.68 -10.72 -7.70
C VAL A 175 -25.92 -11.32 -6.52
N GLY A 176 -25.09 -12.34 -6.74
CA GLY A 176 -24.18 -12.86 -5.73
C GLY A 176 -23.24 -11.79 -5.16
N ASP A 177 -22.65 -10.97 -6.02
CA ASP A 177 -21.82 -9.85 -5.60
C ASP A 177 -22.58 -8.82 -4.76
N GLN A 178 -23.84 -8.56 -5.08
CA GLN A 178 -24.72 -7.70 -4.28
C GLN A 178 -25.02 -8.31 -2.91
N VAL A 179 -25.29 -9.62 -2.86
CA VAL A 179 -25.49 -10.37 -1.60
C VAL A 179 -24.24 -10.25 -0.71
N ILE A 180 -23.03 -10.47 -1.26
CA ILE A 180 -21.77 -10.32 -0.54
C ILE A 180 -21.65 -8.89 0.05
N LYS A 181 -21.86 -7.85 -0.75
CA LYS A 181 -21.79 -6.45 -0.30
C LYS A 181 -22.81 -6.15 0.80
N THR A 182 -24.00 -6.70 0.69
CA THR A 182 -25.05 -6.53 1.69
C THR A 182 -24.67 -7.20 3.02
N VAL A 183 -24.21 -8.44 2.98
CA VAL A 183 -23.76 -9.17 4.17
C VAL A 183 -22.60 -8.43 4.86
N VAL A 184 -21.61 -7.96 4.10
CA VAL A 184 -20.49 -7.15 4.62
C VAL A 184 -20.98 -5.88 5.31
N ASN A 185 -21.96 -5.17 4.72
CA ASN A 185 -22.53 -3.97 5.34
C ASN A 185 -23.25 -4.29 6.66
N ILE A 186 -24.00 -5.38 6.72
CA ILE A 186 -24.69 -5.82 7.93
C ILE A 186 -23.68 -6.22 9.02
N ILE A 187 -22.65 -6.98 8.68
CA ILE A 187 -21.59 -7.34 9.62
C ILE A 187 -20.90 -6.07 10.13
N GLY A 188 -20.47 -5.18 9.23
CA GLY A 188 -19.77 -3.93 9.56
C GLY A 188 -20.57 -3.01 10.49
N LYS A 189 -21.91 -2.94 10.33
CA LYS A 189 -22.81 -2.21 11.24
C LYS A 189 -22.97 -2.90 12.62
N SER A 190 -22.63 -4.19 12.70
CA SER A 190 -22.79 -5.00 13.93
C SER A 190 -21.54 -5.03 14.81
N ILE A 191 -20.38 -4.69 14.29
CA ILE A 191 -19.08 -4.68 15.00
C ILE A 191 -18.64 -3.24 15.33
N ARG A 192 -17.61 -3.09 16.15
CA ARG A 192 -17.03 -1.79 16.50
C ARG A 192 -16.13 -1.29 15.36
N PRO A 193 -15.87 0.05 15.29
CA PRO A 193 -14.93 0.60 14.31
C PRO A 193 -13.50 0.05 14.41
N ASP A 194 -13.08 -0.34 15.63
CA ASP A 194 -11.74 -0.88 15.90
C ASP A 194 -11.64 -2.39 15.69
N ASP A 195 -12.77 -3.07 15.47
CA ASP A 195 -12.80 -4.49 15.15
C ASP A 195 -12.42 -4.68 13.66
N LEU A 196 -11.71 -5.77 13.37
CA LEU A 196 -11.27 -6.05 12.01
C LEU A 196 -12.28 -6.95 11.30
N LEU A 197 -12.73 -6.51 10.13
CA LEU A 197 -13.54 -7.29 9.19
C LEU A 197 -12.79 -7.50 7.89
N ALA A 198 -12.66 -8.75 7.46
CA ALA A 198 -11.96 -9.14 6.25
C ALA A 198 -12.74 -10.16 5.43
N ARG A 199 -12.51 -10.17 4.12
CA ARG A 199 -12.93 -11.24 3.21
C ARG A 199 -11.80 -12.24 3.08
N VAL A 200 -12.01 -13.46 3.56
CA VAL A 200 -10.98 -14.51 3.61
C VAL A 200 -11.13 -15.55 2.51
N GLY A 201 -12.30 -15.59 1.87
CA GLY A 201 -12.62 -16.46 0.74
C GLY A 201 -13.63 -15.81 -0.20
N GLY A 202 -14.21 -16.57 -1.10
CA GLY A 202 -15.21 -16.09 -2.05
C GLY A 202 -16.46 -15.54 -1.37
N GLU A 203 -17.06 -16.31 -0.49
CA GLU A 203 -18.23 -16.04 0.33
C GLU A 203 -17.96 -16.11 1.83
N GLU A 204 -16.65 -16.17 2.18
CA GLU A 204 -16.17 -16.31 3.55
C GLU A 204 -15.62 -15.01 4.10
N PHE A 205 -15.95 -14.72 5.36
CA PHE A 205 -15.51 -13.54 6.07
C PHE A 205 -14.81 -13.89 7.38
N GLY A 206 -13.80 -13.12 7.75
CA GLY A 206 -13.11 -13.21 9.02
C GLY A 206 -13.33 -11.95 9.84
N VAL A 207 -13.62 -12.11 11.13
CA VAL A 207 -13.66 -11.01 12.11
C VAL A 207 -12.66 -11.29 13.23
N LEU A 208 -11.85 -10.30 13.55
CA LEU A 208 -10.94 -10.31 14.70
C LEU A 208 -11.39 -9.25 15.70
N LEU A 209 -11.76 -9.70 16.88
CA LEU A 209 -12.23 -8.87 18.00
C LEU A 209 -11.18 -8.89 19.11
N THR A 210 -10.86 -7.74 19.65
CA THR A 210 -9.94 -7.60 20.77
C THR A 210 -10.70 -7.20 22.04
N ASP A 211 -10.16 -7.56 23.20
CA ASP A 211 -10.75 -7.24 24.51
C ASP A 211 -12.22 -7.69 24.63
N ILE A 212 -12.45 -8.98 24.38
CA ILE A 212 -13.78 -9.60 24.40
C ILE A 212 -13.75 -10.98 25.04
N ASP A 213 -14.69 -11.21 25.94
CA ASP A 213 -14.94 -12.51 26.57
C ASP A 213 -15.86 -13.40 25.72
N THR A 214 -15.95 -14.68 26.11
CA THR A 214 -16.72 -15.71 25.38
C THR A 214 -18.20 -15.37 25.28
N GLU A 215 -18.82 -14.86 26.36
CA GLU A 215 -20.25 -14.53 26.37
C GLU A 215 -20.56 -13.35 25.43
N ARG A 216 -19.75 -12.31 25.46
CA ARG A 216 -19.90 -11.15 24.57
C ARG A 216 -19.62 -11.52 23.13
N ALA A 217 -18.62 -12.36 22.86
CA ALA A 217 -18.30 -12.87 21.53
C ALA A 217 -19.48 -13.67 20.97
N LYS A 218 -20.08 -14.57 21.77
CA LYS A 218 -21.26 -15.34 21.40
C LYS A 218 -22.46 -14.44 21.13
N ALA A 219 -22.75 -13.49 22.00
CA ALA A 219 -23.85 -12.54 21.82
C ALA A 219 -23.68 -11.69 20.55
N LEU A 220 -22.44 -11.27 20.25
CA LEU A 220 -22.13 -10.54 19.01
C LEU A 220 -22.32 -11.41 17.76
N ALA A 221 -21.82 -12.64 17.79
CA ALA A 221 -21.97 -13.58 16.68
C ALA A 221 -23.45 -13.90 16.39
N GLU A 222 -24.27 -14.14 17.43
CA GLU A 222 -25.73 -14.34 17.26
C GLU A 222 -26.40 -13.09 16.71
N ARG A 223 -26.05 -11.90 17.19
CA ARG A 223 -26.58 -10.64 16.65
C ARG A 223 -26.25 -10.46 15.17
N ILE A 224 -25.04 -10.80 14.76
CA ILE A 224 -24.66 -10.76 13.33
C ILE A 224 -25.51 -11.74 12.53
N ARG A 225 -25.60 -12.99 12.98
CA ARG A 225 -26.42 -14.05 12.33
C ARG A 225 -27.87 -13.61 12.16
N GLU A 226 -28.52 -13.17 13.27
CA GLU A 226 -29.89 -12.71 13.26
C GLU A 226 -30.11 -11.49 12.36
N ASN A 227 -29.18 -10.53 12.37
CA ASN A 227 -29.26 -9.36 11.51
C ASN A 227 -29.19 -9.74 10.03
N VAL A 228 -28.28 -10.66 9.66
CA VAL A 228 -28.21 -11.14 8.27
C VAL A 228 -29.51 -11.85 7.89
N GLU A 229 -30.02 -12.75 8.74
CA GLU A 229 -31.26 -13.46 8.48
C GLU A 229 -32.46 -12.52 8.35
N ARG A 230 -32.56 -11.50 9.21
CA ARG A 230 -33.72 -10.59 9.26
C ARG A 230 -33.65 -9.48 8.19
N LEU A 231 -32.47 -8.98 7.86
CA LEU A 231 -32.28 -7.82 6.98
C LEU A 231 -32.09 -8.20 5.51
N THR A 232 -32.02 -9.51 5.18
CA THR A 232 -31.95 -10.00 3.81
C THR A 232 -33.32 -10.48 3.33
N GLY A 233 -33.57 -10.47 2.02
CA GLY A 233 -34.85 -10.81 1.43
C GLY A 233 -35.71 -9.56 1.14
N ASP A 234 -36.92 -9.52 1.65
CA ASP A 234 -37.88 -8.45 1.33
C ASP A 234 -37.60 -7.08 1.95
N ASN A 235 -36.38 -6.82 2.40
CA ASN A 235 -36.00 -5.54 2.97
C ASN A 235 -35.67 -4.55 1.85
N PRO A 236 -36.42 -3.42 1.71
CA PRO A 236 -36.18 -2.43 0.66
C PRO A 236 -34.81 -1.73 0.77
N GLU A 237 -34.17 -1.73 1.96
CA GLU A 237 -32.84 -1.13 2.15
C GLU A 237 -31.75 -1.91 1.40
N TYR A 238 -31.89 -3.23 1.26
CA TYR A 238 -30.82 -4.06 0.73
C TYR A 238 -31.13 -4.71 -0.63
N ALA A 239 -32.33 -4.57 -1.16
CA ALA A 239 -32.76 -4.94 -2.54
C ALA A 239 -32.15 -6.25 -3.09
N ILE A 240 -32.04 -7.30 -2.25
CA ILE A 240 -31.64 -8.64 -2.70
C ILE A 240 -32.86 -9.54 -2.86
N PRO A 241 -32.90 -10.37 -3.92
CA PRO A 241 -34.15 -11.06 -4.33
C PRO A 241 -34.55 -12.23 -3.43
N GLN A 242 -33.69 -12.63 -2.49
CA GLN A 242 -34.00 -13.72 -1.57
C GLN A 242 -33.32 -13.54 -0.20
N LYS A 243 -33.95 -14.16 0.82
CA LYS A 243 -33.37 -14.28 2.15
C LYS A 243 -32.12 -15.17 2.12
N VAL A 244 -31.03 -14.71 2.77
CA VAL A 244 -29.82 -15.50 3.01
C VAL A 244 -29.53 -15.59 4.49
N THR A 245 -28.81 -16.64 4.89
CA THR A 245 -28.33 -16.85 6.25
C THR A 245 -26.81 -17.01 6.24
N ILE A 246 -26.22 -16.94 7.40
CA ILE A 246 -24.80 -17.21 7.59
C ILE A 246 -24.58 -18.22 8.71
N SER A 247 -23.58 -19.06 8.54
CA SER A 247 -23.02 -19.89 9.60
C SER A 247 -21.76 -19.24 10.16
N ILE A 248 -21.56 -19.33 11.47
CA ILE A 248 -20.44 -18.67 12.15
C ILE A 248 -19.75 -19.67 13.07
N GLY A 249 -18.42 -19.81 12.88
CA GLY A 249 -17.52 -20.46 13.82
C GLY A 249 -16.67 -19.44 14.54
N ALA A 250 -16.61 -19.47 15.86
CA ALA A 250 -15.86 -18.54 16.67
C ALA A 250 -14.95 -19.25 17.68
N VAL A 251 -13.77 -18.67 17.87
CA VAL A 251 -12.82 -19.13 18.91
C VAL A 251 -12.40 -17.94 19.73
N VAL A 252 -12.59 -18.05 21.05
CA VAL A 252 -12.08 -17.08 22.02
C VAL A 252 -10.84 -17.65 22.69
N THR A 253 -9.79 -16.85 22.80
CA THR A 253 -8.55 -17.25 23.45
C THR A 253 -8.02 -16.14 24.34
N GLN A 254 -7.44 -16.53 25.47
CA GLN A 254 -6.76 -15.63 26.42
C GLN A 254 -5.24 -15.85 26.41
N GLU A 255 -4.77 -16.90 25.74
CA GLU A 255 -3.35 -17.28 25.76
C GLU A 255 -2.64 -16.98 24.45
N ASN A 256 -1.45 -16.40 24.56
CA ASN A 256 -0.53 -16.18 23.44
C ASN A 256 0.15 -17.47 22.94
N ALA A 257 -0.33 -18.64 23.39
CA ALA A 257 0.34 -19.92 23.16
C ALA A 257 0.00 -20.59 21.82
N LEU A 258 -1.06 -20.15 21.14
CA LEU A 258 -1.47 -20.77 19.90
C LEU A 258 -0.94 -20.04 18.67
N ASN A 259 -0.46 -20.82 17.69
CA ASN A 259 -0.09 -20.33 16.38
C ASN A 259 -1.33 -19.74 15.66
N PRO A 260 -1.24 -18.59 14.96
CA PRO A 260 -2.32 -18.00 14.18
C PRO A 260 -3.06 -18.99 13.28
N ASN A 261 -2.35 -19.89 12.62
CA ASN A 261 -2.95 -20.92 11.77
C ASN A 261 -3.78 -21.93 12.56
N GLU A 262 -3.42 -22.18 13.81
CA GLU A 262 -4.14 -23.11 14.67
C GLU A 262 -5.44 -22.49 15.17
N ILE A 263 -5.42 -21.22 15.57
CA ILE A 263 -6.62 -20.47 15.94
C ILE A 263 -7.59 -20.40 14.76
N TYR A 264 -7.09 -20.07 13.57
CA TYR A 264 -7.91 -20.06 12.36
C TYR A 264 -8.53 -21.43 12.11
N ARG A 265 -7.76 -22.52 12.19
CA ARG A 265 -8.23 -23.89 11.99
C ARG A 265 -9.31 -24.27 13.01
N LEU A 266 -9.19 -23.84 14.26
CA LEU A 266 -10.20 -24.10 15.29
C LEU A 266 -11.51 -23.35 14.99
N ALA A 267 -11.43 -22.09 14.53
CA ALA A 267 -12.60 -21.31 14.12
C ALA A 267 -13.26 -21.91 12.86
N ASP A 268 -12.45 -22.37 11.90
CA ASP A 268 -12.95 -23.05 10.69
C ASP A 268 -13.63 -24.39 11.01
N ASN A 269 -13.07 -25.17 11.93
CA ASN A 269 -13.72 -26.39 12.45
C ASN A 269 -15.07 -26.11 13.15
N ALA A 270 -15.16 -25.00 13.89
CA ALA A 270 -16.42 -24.57 14.50
C ALA A 270 -17.44 -24.12 13.42
N LEU A 271 -17.00 -23.44 12.37
CA LEU A 271 -17.83 -23.10 11.23
C LEU A 271 -18.33 -24.35 10.49
N TYR A 272 -17.46 -25.33 10.28
CA TYR A 272 -17.84 -26.60 9.68
C TYR A 272 -18.93 -27.32 10.51
N GLU A 273 -18.77 -27.37 11.84
CA GLU A 273 -19.80 -27.91 12.72
C GLU A 273 -21.13 -27.15 12.61
N ALA A 274 -21.10 -25.81 12.52
CA ALA A 274 -22.30 -25.01 12.31
C ALA A 274 -23.02 -25.37 10.99
N LYS A 275 -22.25 -25.57 9.92
CA LYS A 275 -22.77 -25.99 8.62
C LYS A 275 -23.36 -27.42 8.64
N GLU A 276 -22.67 -28.38 9.25
CA GLU A 276 -23.14 -29.78 9.33
C GLU A 276 -24.36 -29.95 10.23
N THR A 277 -24.47 -29.16 11.29
CA THR A 277 -25.60 -29.28 12.24
C THR A 277 -26.82 -28.47 11.84
N GLY A 278 -26.92 -28.01 10.57
CA GLY A 278 -28.14 -27.45 9.97
C GLY A 278 -28.04 -26.00 9.51
N ARG A 279 -26.85 -25.39 9.50
CA ARG A 279 -26.59 -24.01 9.05
C ARG A 279 -27.36 -22.95 9.88
N ASN A 280 -27.23 -21.68 9.50
CA ASN A 280 -27.86 -20.54 10.18
C ASN A 280 -27.67 -20.59 11.70
N LYS A 281 -26.47 -20.80 12.16
CA LYS A 281 -26.13 -20.92 13.59
C LYS A 281 -24.69 -20.50 13.92
N VAL A 282 -24.44 -20.33 15.19
CA VAL A 282 -23.17 -19.98 15.77
C VAL A 282 -22.62 -21.14 16.59
N VAL A 283 -21.37 -21.48 16.38
CA VAL A 283 -20.61 -22.40 17.24
C VAL A 283 -19.43 -21.62 17.82
N VAL A 284 -19.36 -21.52 19.15
CA VAL A 284 -18.27 -20.84 19.86
C VAL A 284 -17.46 -21.86 20.63
N ARG A 285 -16.14 -21.76 20.56
CA ARG A 285 -15.20 -22.56 21.33
C ARG A 285 -14.32 -21.63 22.19
N ASP A 286 -14.09 -22.05 23.43
CA ASP A 286 -13.15 -21.37 24.32
C ASP A 286 -11.89 -22.24 24.44
N VAL A 287 -10.73 -21.67 24.14
CA VAL A 287 -9.47 -22.43 24.13
C VAL A 287 -8.91 -22.64 25.54
N VAL A 288 -9.32 -21.81 26.50
CA VAL A 288 -8.90 -21.97 27.92
C VAL A 288 -9.27 -23.36 28.47
N ASN A 289 -10.30 -24.01 27.96
CA ASN A 289 -10.78 -25.30 28.41
C ASN A 289 -10.17 -26.50 27.67
N PHE A 290 -9.34 -26.31 26.63
CA PHE A 290 -8.77 -27.41 25.86
C PHE A 290 -7.47 -28.00 26.45
N CYS A 291 -6.82 -27.29 27.38
CA CYS A 291 -5.60 -27.80 28.04
C CYS A 291 -5.88 -28.71 29.26
N GLU A 292 -7.14 -28.87 29.69
CA GLU A 292 -7.51 -29.65 30.85
C GLU A 292 -8.21 -31.00 30.60
N SER A 293 -8.25 -31.47 29.35
CA SER A 293 -8.75 -32.84 29.06
C SER A 293 -7.58 -33.78 28.91
N PRO A 294 -7.38 -34.74 29.84
CA PRO A 294 -6.28 -35.71 29.80
C PRO A 294 -6.39 -36.69 28.62
#